data_80a90257911d2ef522622be4c557a68c
#
_entry.id   80a90257911d2ef522622be4c557a68c
#
_cell.length_a   1.000
_cell.length_b   1.000
_cell.length_c   1.000
_cell.angle_alpha   90.00
_cell.angle_beta   90.00
_cell.angle_gamma   90.00
#
_symmetry.space_group_name_H-M   'P 1'
#
loop_
_entity.id
_entity.type
_entity.pdbx_description
1 polymer ?
#
loop_
_entity_poly.entity_id
_entity_poly.type
_entity_poly.pdbx_seq_one_letter_code
_entity_poly.pdbx_strand_id
1 'polypeptide(L)'
;MASFFSSAGSFLITVLASVFVFGIVIFIHELGHFLTAKFSGIQVNEFALGMGPTLFSFTRGGTKYGLRLFPIGGFVSMEGEDEESEEAGSFTKAPVGNRILVTVAGAVMNLLLGFVVLVCVVCSQQLISTRTVAEFYEGSSTQQSGLQVGDTIVAVNGRRCFIANDIIYEFARTQQGQADLTVLRDGKRVQLDNVVFDTYEENGVNQLVIDFKVLGEKKTVGSVLKEAGNWTLSLGRMVVLSLTDLITGRIAVNNLSGPVGIVSAISEASSLGLSSLLMLLALITINPGIFNLLPIPALDGGRLVFLIIETIRRKPISQKYEIAINAAGFILLIGLMIFATFNDITKLIV
;
A
#
# COMPACT_ATOMS: atom_id res chain seq x y z
N MET A 1 -26.23 31.10 1.05
CA MET A 1 -25.48 31.07 -0.23
C MET A 1 -23.97 30.80 -0.02
N ALA A 2 -23.27 31.52 0.84
CA ALA A 2 -21.83 31.28 1.08
C ALA A 2 -21.51 29.85 1.54
N SER A 3 -22.30 29.27 2.42
CA SER A 3 -22.12 27.86 2.88
C SER A 3 -22.34 26.82 1.77
N PHE A 4 -23.29 27.08 0.86
CA PHE A 4 -23.54 26.20 -0.27
C PHE A 4 -22.39 26.25 -1.29
N PHE A 5 -21.85 27.42 -1.59
CA PHE A 5 -20.67 27.55 -2.48
C PHE A 5 -19.40 26.95 -1.84
N SER A 6 -19.24 27.05 -0.53
CA SER A 6 -18.09 26.41 0.15
C SER A 6 -18.21 24.89 0.13
N SER A 7 -19.40 24.33 0.35
CA SER A 7 -19.60 22.87 0.29
C SER A 7 -19.49 22.32 -1.13
N ALA A 8 -19.99 23.04 -2.15
CA ALA A 8 -19.82 22.66 -3.55
C ALA A 8 -18.36 22.74 -3.99
N GLY A 9 -17.60 23.75 -3.53
CA GLY A 9 -16.16 23.88 -3.78
C GLY A 9 -15.36 22.74 -3.15
N SER A 10 -15.63 22.40 -1.90
CA SER A 10 -14.99 21.27 -1.23
C SER A 10 -15.29 19.93 -1.89
N PHE A 11 -16.53 19.72 -2.31
CA PHE A 11 -16.93 18.53 -3.05
C PHE A 11 -16.17 18.40 -4.38
N LEU A 12 -16.08 19.47 -5.16
CA LEU A 12 -15.35 19.47 -6.43
C LEU A 12 -13.86 19.19 -6.22
N ILE A 13 -13.24 19.78 -5.21
CA ILE A 13 -11.83 19.52 -4.84
C ILE A 13 -11.64 18.03 -4.48
N THR A 14 -12.51 17.45 -3.67
CA THR A 14 -12.47 16.04 -3.30
C THR A 14 -12.56 15.13 -4.52
N VAL A 15 -13.50 15.41 -5.44
CA VAL A 15 -13.65 14.63 -6.68
C VAL A 15 -12.40 14.72 -7.55
N LEU A 16 -11.87 15.94 -7.76
CA LEU A 16 -10.66 16.13 -8.56
C LEU A 16 -9.44 15.48 -7.92
N ALA A 17 -9.27 15.60 -6.60
CA ALA A 17 -8.20 14.94 -5.87
C ALA A 17 -8.31 13.41 -5.96
N SER A 18 -9.52 12.85 -5.83
CA SER A 18 -9.75 11.41 -5.94
C SER A 18 -9.44 10.89 -7.34
N VAL A 19 -9.92 11.58 -8.38
CA VAL A 19 -9.63 11.23 -9.78
C VAL A 19 -8.11 11.29 -10.04
N PHE A 20 -7.43 12.31 -9.51
CA PHE A 20 -5.98 12.45 -9.64
C PHE A 20 -5.25 11.31 -8.92
N VAL A 21 -5.59 11.03 -7.66
CA VAL A 21 -4.93 9.99 -6.84
C VAL A 21 -5.13 8.61 -7.47
N PHE A 22 -6.37 8.22 -7.77
CA PHE A 22 -6.62 6.93 -8.42
C PHE A 22 -6.01 6.87 -9.82
N GLY A 23 -6.14 7.95 -10.60
CA GLY A 23 -5.62 8.03 -11.96
C GLY A 23 -4.11 7.83 -12.02
N ILE A 24 -3.33 8.47 -11.14
CA ILE A 24 -1.87 8.34 -11.13
C ILE A 24 -1.43 6.95 -10.66
N VAL A 25 -2.09 6.36 -9.67
CA VAL A 25 -1.79 5.02 -9.17
C VAL A 25 -2.02 3.97 -10.26
N ILE A 26 -3.16 4.05 -10.94
CA ILE A 26 -3.50 3.15 -12.04
C ILE A 26 -2.56 3.37 -13.24
N PHE A 27 -2.35 4.63 -13.63
CA PHE A 27 -1.46 4.96 -14.75
C PHE A 27 -0.04 4.40 -14.54
N ILE A 28 0.54 4.58 -13.37
CA ILE A 28 1.90 4.11 -13.07
C ILE A 28 1.95 2.58 -13.05
N HIS A 29 0.91 1.92 -12.54
CA HIS A 29 0.80 0.47 -12.57
C HIS A 29 0.78 -0.06 -14.01
N GLU A 30 -0.15 0.43 -14.83
CA GLU A 30 -0.27 0.01 -16.22
C GLU A 30 0.97 0.37 -17.05
N LEU A 31 1.61 1.51 -16.74
CA LEU A 31 2.85 1.91 -17.36
C LEU A 31 3.98 0.90 -17.09
N GLY A 32 4.00 0.29 -15.91
CA GLY A 32 4.93 -0.79 -15.56
C GLY A 32 4.80 -1.96 -16.54
N HIS A 33 3.60 -2.50 -16.70
CA HIS A 33 3.32 -3.59 -17.64
C HIS A 33 3.66 -3.19 -19.08
N PHE A 34 3.22 -2.02 -19.50
CA PHE A 34 3.46 -1.49 -20.83
C PHE A 34 4.95 -1.40 -21.19
N LEU A 35 5.74 -0.75 -20.34
CA LEU A 35 7.17 -0.55 -20.59
C LEU A 35 7.90 -1.88 -20.65
N THR A 36 7.65 -2.77 -19.70
CA THR A 36 8.33 -4.07 -19.64
C THR A 36 7.91 -5.00 -20.78
N ALA A 37 6.64 -4.98 -21.20
CA ALA A 37 6.18 -5.70 -22.38
C ALA A 37 6.91 -5.22 -23.64
N LYS A 38 6.99 -3.90 -23.85
CA LYS A 38 7.74 -3.33 -24.99
C LYS A 38 9.22 -3.68 -24.95
N PHE A 39 9.88 -3.60 -23.77
CA PHE A 39 11.28 -3.99 -23.61
C PHE A 39 11.50 -5.49 -23.86
N SER A 40 10.52 -6.32 -23.54
CA SER A 40 10.56 -7.78 -23.73
C SER A 40 10.21 -8.20 -25.17
N GLY A 41 9.91 -7.25 -26.08
CA GLY A 41 9.51 -7.53 -27.46
C GLY A 41 8.09 -8.09 -27.58
N ILE A 42 7.27 -7.97 -26.52
CA ILE A 42 5.86 -8.38 -26.54
C ILE A 42 5.03 -7.26 -27.16
N GLN A 43 4.15 -7.64 -28.09
CA GLN A 43 3.28 -6.69 -28.76
C GLN A 43 2.19 -6.22 -27.81
N VAL A 44 2.08 -4.89 -27.63
CA VAL A 44 1.00 -4.27 -26.90
C VAL A 44 -0.01 -3.73 -27.89
N ASN A 45 -1.22 -4.28 -27.86
CA ASN A 45 -2.32 -3.92 -28.76
C ASN A 45 -3.02 -2.65 -28.30
N GLU A 46 -3.33 -2.54 -26.99
CA GLU A 46 -3.97 -1.35 -26.43
C GLU A 46 -3.38 -1.01 -25.04
N PHE A 47 -3.17 0.28 -24.80
CA PHE A 47 -2.89 0.88 -23.50
C PHE A 47 -4.02 1.86 -23.21
N ALA A 48 -4.86 1.57 -22.24
CA ALA A 48 -6.02 2.39 -21.93
C ALA A 48 -6.11 2.78 -20.47
N LEU A 49 -6.48 4.04 -20.23
CA LEU A 49 -6.83 4.54 -18.90
C LEU A 49 -8.34 4.67 -18.79
N GLY A 50 -8.89 4.15 -17.68
CA GLY A 50 -10.32 4.12 -17.42
C GLY A 50 -11.02 2.93 -18.06
N MET A 51 -12.32 2.86 -17.83
CA MET A 51 -13.22 1.83 -18.34
C MET A 51 -14.41 2.45 -19.10
N GLY A 52 -15.14 1.61 -19.85
CA GLY A 52 -16.33 2.03 -20.60
C GLY A 52 -16.00 2.57 -21.99
N PRO A 53 -16.90 3.43 -22.56
CA PRO A 53 -16.73 3.96 -23.91
C PRO A 53 -15.46 4.81 -24.06
N THR A 54 -14.80 4.69 -25.21
CA THR A 54 -13.61 5.47 -25.53
C THR A 54 -13.96 6.93 -25.79
N LEU A 55 -13.39 7.85 -25.03
CA LEU A 55 -13.52 9.30 -25.24
C LEU A 55 -12.55 9.79 -26.29
N PHE A 56 -11.31 9.31 -26.23
CA PHE A 56 -10.24 9.68 -27.14
C PHE A 56 -9.31 8.50 -27.35
N SER A 57 -8.84 8.27 -28.58
CA SER A 57 -7.80 7.29 -28.87
C SER A 57 -6.98 7.70 -30.07
N PHE A 58 -5.72 7.26 -30.06
CA PHE A 58 -4.80 7.36 -31.19
C PHE A 58 -3.92 6.12 -31.25
N THR A 59 -3.41 5.80 -32.44
CA THR A 59 -2.51 4.66 -32.64
C THR A 59 -1.11 5.14 -32.98
N ARG A 60 -0.09 4.60 -32.30
CA ARG A 60 1.31 4.88 -32.56
C ARG A 60 2.17 3.65 -32.30
N GLY A 61 3.05 3.31 -33.23
CA GLY A 61 3.97 2.19 -33.07
C GLY A 61 3.29 0.83 -32.85
N GLY A 62 2.13 0.61 -33.50
CA GLY A 62 1.37 -0.62 -33.37
C GLY A 62 0.52 -0.73 -32.09
N THR A 63 0.57 0.28 -31.21
CA THR A 63 -0.23 0.31 -29.97
C THR A 63 -1.31 1.38 -30.08
N LYS A 64 -2.54 1.04 -29.73
CA LYS A 64 -3.64 1.96 -29.56
C LYS A 64 -3.62 2.53 -28.13
N TYR A 65 -3.52 3.84 -28.00
CA TYR A 65 -3.59 4.55 -26.71
C TYR A 65 -5.00 5.10 -26.55
N GLY A 66 -5.64 4.84 -25.41
CA GLY A 66 -7.04 5.20 -25.17
C GLY A 66 -7.27 5.87 -23.83
N LEU A 67 -8.17 6.87 -23.80
CA LEU A 67 -8.78 7.41 -22.59
C LEU A 67 -10.26 7.07 -22.63
N ARG A 68 -10.77 6.47 -21.54
CA ARG A 68 -12.15 6.01 -21.43
C ARG A 68 -12.96 6.84 -20.44
N LEU A 69 -14.27 6.75 -20.52
CA LEU A 69 -15.21 7.64 -19.82
C LEU A 69 -15.12 7.55 -18.29
N PHE A 70 -15.02 6.34 -17.75
CA PHE A 70 -14.99 6.15 -16.31
C PHE A 70 -13.52 6.10 -15.84
N PRO A 71 -13.06 7.04 -14.99
CA PRO A 71 -11.68 7.12 -14.54
C PRO A 71 -11.37 6.06 -13.45
N ILE A 72 -11.87 4.85 -13.62
CA ILE A 72 -11.72 3.72 -12.72
C ILE A 72 -11.07 2.60 -13.51
N GLY A 73 -9.90 2.12 -13.02
CA GLY A 73 -9.15 1.08 -13.71
C GLY A 73 -8.36 1.58 -14.93
N GLY A 74 -7.64 0.69 -15.50
CA GLY A 74 -6.86 0.80 -16.73
C GLY A 74 -6.57 -0.60 -17.22
N PHE A 75 -5.97 -0.74 -18.37
CA PHE A 75 -5.46 -2.02 -18.84
C PHE A 75 -4.41 -1.86 -19.92
N VAL A 76 -3.53 -2.85 -19.99
CA VAL A 76 -2.60 -3.07 -21.07
C VAL A 76 -2.98 -4.39 -21.73
N SER A 77 -3.49 -4.35 -22.95
CA SER A 77 -3.79 -5.56 -23.73
C SER A 77 -2.56 -5.98 -24.51
N MET A 78 -2.05 -7.16 -24.22
CA MET A 78 -0.90 -7.73 -24.91
C MET A 78 -1.36 -8.86 -25.84
N GLU A 79 -0.67 -9.00 -26.96
CA GLU A 79 -0.96 -10.08 -27.89
C GLU A 79 -0.73 -11.46 -27.25
N GLY A 80 -1.71 -12.35 -27.37
CA GLY A 80 -1.64 -13.71 -26.80
C GLY A 80 -1.62 -13.77 -25.28
N GLU A 81 -2.16 -12.77 -24.60
CA GLU A 81 -2.23 -12.74 -23.13
C GLU A 81 -3.42 -13.55 -22.60
N ASP A 82 -4.59 -13.36 -23.18
CA ASP A 82 -5.85 -14.00 -22.76
C ASP A 82 -6.28 -15.12 -23.72
N GLU A 83 -5.74 -15.14 -24.94
CA GLU A 83 -6.02 -16.13 -25.97
C GLU A 83 -4.70 -16.65 -26.56
N GLU A 84 -4.70 -17.91 -27.04
CA GLU A 84 -3.54 -18.45 -27.74
C GLU A 84 -3.32 -17.69 -29.05
N SER A 85 -2.12 -17.18 -29.26
CA SER A 85 -1.74 -16.48 -30.49
C SER A 85 -0.49 -17.10 -31.11
N GLU A 86 -0.51 -17.24 -32.44
CA GLU A 86 0.61 -17.73 -33.22
C GLU A 86 1.62 -16.63 -33.57
N GLU A 87 1.35 -15.39 -33.28
CA GLU A 87 2.22 -14.26 -33.58
C GLU A 87 3.55 -14.28 -32.81
N ALA A 88 4.63 -13.88 -33.46
CA ALA A 88 5.97 -13.92 -32.88
C ALA A 88 6.12 -13.01 -31.63
N GLY A 89 5.37 -11.92 -31.57
CA GLY A 89 5.32 -11.00 -30.42
C GLY A 89 4.31 -11.37 -29.32
N SER A 90 3.78 -12.59 -29.33
CA SER A 90 2.81 -13.05 -28.36
C SER A 90 3.40 -13.21 -26.96
N PHE A 91 2.63 -12.82 -25.92
CA PHE A 91 2.98 -12.99 -24.51
C PHE A 91 3.24 -14.46 -24.18
N THR A 92 2.41 -15.39 -24.69
CA THR A 92 2.58 -16.83 -24.43
C THR A 92 3.84 -17.42 -25.05
N LYS A 93 4.37 -16.84 -26.14
CA LYS A 93 5.62 -17.27 -26.77
C LYS A 93 6.87 -16.64 -26.16
N ALA A 94 6.70 -15.56 -25.38
CA ALA A 94 7.82 -14.92 -24.72
C ALA A 94 8.47 -15.85 -23.67
N PRO A 95 9.78 -15.76 -23.43
CA PRO A 95 10.45 -16.49 -22.36
C PRO A 95 9.74 -16.26 -21.01
N VAL A 96 9.64 -17.32 -20.19
CA VAL A 96 8.92 -17.24 -18.91
C VAL A 96 9.46 -16.12 -18.01
N GLY A 97 10.78 -15.88 -18.02
CA GLY A 97 11.41 -14.77 -17.28
C GLY A 97 10.88 -13.40 -17.70
N ASN A 98 10.67 -13.18 -19.01
CA ASN A 98 10.10 -11.92 -19.52
C ASN A 98 8.63 -11.79 -19.12
N ARG A 99 7.87 -12.88 -19.16
CA ARG A 99 6.47 -12.90 -18.68
C ARG A 99 6.37 -12.57 -17.20
N ILE A 100 7.23 -13.15 -16.37
CA ILE A 100 7.34 -12.84 -14.93
C ILE A 100 7.68 -11.35 -14.75
N LEU A 101 8.67 -10.83 -15.46
CA LEU A 101 9.08 -9.43 -15.37
C LEU A 101 7.92 -8.49 -15.72
N VAL A 102 7.19 -8.78 -16.79
CA VAL A 102 6.01 -7.99 -17.17
C VAL A 102 4.94 -8.05 -16.10
N THR A 103 4.62 -9.26 -15.60
CA THR A 103 3.57 -9.44 -14.59
C THR A 103 3.86 -8.70 -13.28
N VAL A 104 5.11 -8.66 -12.80
CA VAL A 104 5.44 -7.96 -11.55
C VAL A 104 5.65 -6.47 -11.71
N ALA A 105 5.82 -5.99 -12.94
CA ALA A 105 6.24 -4.63 -13.22
C ALA A 105 5.24 -3.57 -12.76
N GLY A 106 3.94 -3.83 -12.90
CA GLY A 106 2.90 -2.91 -12.42
C GLY A 106 2.99 -2.68 -10.91
N ALA A 107 3.08 -3.76 -10.15
CA ALA A 107 3.25 -3.72 -8.70
C ALA A 107 4.55 -3.01 -8.28
N VAL A 108 5.67 -3.32 -8.93
CA VAL A 108 6.97 -2.68 -8.67
C VAL A 108 6.91 -1.18 -8.96
N MET A 109 6.27 -0.76 -10.04
CA MET A 109 6.13 0.67 -10.37
C MET A 109 5.29 1.41 -9.32
N ASN A 110 4.26 0.79 -8.77
CA ASN A 110 3.51 1.37 -7.66
C ASN A 110 4.37 1.49 -6.39
N LEU A 111 5.18 0.49 -6.06
CA LEU A 111 6.12 0.59 -4.94
C LEU A 111 7.15 1.70 -5.16
N LEU A 112 7.66 1.86 -6.37
CA LEU A 112 8.57 2.95 -6.73
C LEU A 112 7.91 4.32 -6.63
N LEU A 113 6.67 4.47 -7.10
CA LEU A 113 5.91 5.71 -6.94
C LEU A 113 5.71 6.03 -5.44
N GLY A 114 5.28 5.06 -4.65
CA GLY A 114 5.12 5.21 -3.20
C GLY A 114 6.42 5.65 -2.52
N PHE A 115 7.54 5.03 -2.87
CA PHE A 115 8.86 5.42 -2.37
C PHE A 115 9.21 6.89 -2.74
N VAL A 116 9.00 7.29 -4.00
CA VAL A 116 9.28 8.67 -4.45
C VAL A 116 8.39 9.67 -3.70
N VAL A 117 7.11 9.37 -3.52
CA VAL A 117 6.19 10.21 -2.74
C VAL A 117 6.66 10.31 -1.28
N LEU A 118 7.10 9.20 -0.67
CA LEU A 118 7.65 9.21 0.70
C LEU A 118 8.94 10.02 0.81
N VAL A 119 9.81 10.01 -0.21
CA VAL A 119 10.96 10.93 -0.24
C VAL A 119 10.49 12.39 -0.16
N CYS A 120 9.46 12.78 -0.92
CA CYS A 120 8.89 14.13 -0.84
C CYS A 120 8.30 14.43 0.55
N VAL A 121 7.59 13.46 1.15
CA VAL A 121 7.04 13.59 2.52
C VAL A 121 8.15 13.79 3.54
N VAL A 122 9.19 12.96 3.53
CA VAL A 122 10.33 13.09 4.46
C VAL A 122 11.10 14.41 4.23
N CYS A 123 11.22 14.84 2.98
CA CYS A 123 11.82 16.15 2.65
C CYS A 123 11.01 17.33 3.21
N SER A 124 9.70 17.22 3.33
CA SER A 124 8.83 18.28 3.87
C SER A 124 8.89 18.41 5.41
N GLN A 125 9.27 17.35 6.13
CA GLN A 125 9.41 17.36 7.59
C GLN A 125 10.57 18.28 8.02
N GLN A 126 10.55 18.79 9.24
CA GLN A 126 11.68 19.56 9.76
C GLN A 126 12.85 18.66 10.18
N LEU A 127 12.56 17.59 10.90
CA LEU A 127 13.50 16.58 11.38
C LEU A 127 12.95 15.20 11.05
N ILE A 128 13.83 14.21 10.96
CA ILE A 128 13.45 12.79 10.88
C ILE A 128 13.31 12.27 12.30
N SER A 129 12.11 11.77 12.66
CA SER A 129 11.88 11.11 13.94
C SER A 129 12.54 9.74 13.95
N THR A 130 13.55 9.56 14.79
CA THR A 130 14.22 8.26 14.94
C THR A 130 13.46 7.35 15.92
N ARG A 131 13.93 6.13 16.10
CA ARG A 131 13.39 5.20 17.11
C ARG A 131 14.18 5.24 18.41
N THR A 132 15.07 6.22 18.58
CA THR A 132 15.96 6.34 19.73
C THR A 132 15.31 7.21 20.79
N VAL A 133 15.25 6.72 22.01
CA VAL A 133 14.72 7.45 23.16
C VAL A 133 15.63 8.64 23.46
N ALA A 134 15.07 9.85 23.42
CA ALA A 134 15.81 11.10 23.69
C ALA A 134 15.67 11.57 25.13
N GLU A 135 14.45 11.55 25.65
CA GLU A 135 14.15 11.96 27.02
C GLU A 135 12.86 11.30 27.50
N PHE A 136 12.68 11.20 28.82
CA PHE A 136 11.46 10.74 29.43
C PHE A 136 10.67 11.90 30.00
N TYR A 137 9.35 11.76 30.08
CA TYR A 137 8.52 12.65 30.87
C TYR A 137 8.70 12.35 32.35
N GLU A 138 8.40 13.32 33.20
CA GLU A 138 8.52 13.18 34.67
C GLU A 138 7.59 12.06 35.19
N GLY A 139 8.15 11.13 35.97
CA GLY A 139 7.41 10.00 36.49
C GLY A 139 7.26 8.80 35.52
N SER A 140 7.98 8.77 34.44
CA SER A 140 7.89 7.72 33.41
C SER A 140 7.97 6.29 33.95
N SER A 141 6.94 5.49 33.72
CA SER A 141 6.85 4.07 34.08
C SER A 141 7.77 3.20 33.22
N THR A 142 7.97 3.57 31.94
CA THR A 142 8.88 2.85 31.05
C THR A 142 10.33 2.99 31.46
N GLN A 143 10.74 4.17 31.99
CA GLN A 143 12.09 4.36 32.53
C GLN A 143 12.32 3.50 33.77
N GLN A 144 11.34 3.41 34.66
CA GLN A 144 11.39 2.55 35.86
C GLN A 144 11.45 1.05 35.51
N SER A 145 10.89 0.68 34.36
CA SER A 145 10.91 -0.69 33.82
C SER A 145 12.18 -1.03 33.02
N GLY A 146 13.18 -0.13 33.00
CA GLY A 146 14.51 -0.42 32.45
C GLY A 146 14.82 0.12 31.06
N LEU A 147 13.88 0.85 30.42
CA LEU A 147 14.17 1.61 29.20
C LEU A 147 15.06 2.80 29.54
N GLN A 148 16.03 3.14 28.69
CA GLN A 148 17.04 4.19 28.96
C GLN A 148 17.13 5.19 27.81
N VAL A 149 17.55 6.41 28.15
CA VAL A 149 17.93 7.39 27.14
C VAL A 149 19.08 6.83 26.27
N GLY A 150 18.97 6.98 24.95
CA GLY A 150 19.90 6.42 23.99
C GLY A 150 19.52 5.03 23.45
N ASP A 151 18.56 4.33 24.08
CA ASP A 151 18.04 3.07 23.54
C ASP A 151 17.34 3.30 22.21
N THR A 152 17.70 2.52 21.19
CA THR A 152 16.98 2.50 19.91
C THR A 152 16.02 1.31 19.90
N ILE A 153 14.72 1.56 19.91
CA ILE A 153 13.68 0.52 19.88
C ILE A 153 13.67 -0.12 18.49
N VAL A 154 14.01 -1.41 18.41
CA VAL A 154 14.09 -2.15 17.15
C VAL A 154 12.96 -3.15 16.97
N ALA A 155 12.29 -3.57 18.06
CA ALA A 155 11.09 -4.39 18.01
C ALA A 155 10.22 -4.17 19.24
N VAL A 156 8.90 -4.35 19.08
CA VAL A 156 7.88 -4.38 20.13
C VAL A 156 7.11 -5.70 20.01
N ASN A 157 6.98 -6.44 21.11
CA ASN A 157 6.33 -7.76 21.16
C ASN A 157 6.84 -8.71 20.05
N GLY A 158 8.17 -8.72 19.84
CA GLY A 158 8.83 -9.52 18.81
C GLY A 158 8.67 -9.01 17.37
N ARG A 159 7.90 -7.93 17.15
CA ARG A 159 7.67 -7.34 15.82
C ARG A 159 8.63 -6.20 15.54
N ARG A 160 9.34 -6.31 14.43
CA ARG A 160 10.37 -5.33 14.04
C ARG A 160 9.75 -3.97 13.72
N CYS A 161 10.32 -2.90 14.27
CA CYS A 161 10.00 -1.52 13.98
C CYS A 161 11.04 -0.95 13.00
N PHE A 162 10.60 -0.38 11.89
CA PHE A 162 11.46 0.27 10.89
C PHE A 162 11.54 1.77 11.11
N ILE A 163 10.44 2.39 11.55
CA ILE A 163 10.26 3.82 11.77
C ILE A 163 9.67 4.08 13.16
N ALA A 164 9.70 5.32 13.63
CA ALA A 164 9.10 5.71 14.92
C ALA A 164 7.60 5.38 14.99
N ASN A 165 6.87 5.59 13.91
CA ASN A 165 5.43 5.29 13.87
C ASN A 165 5.11 3.79 14.03
N ASP A 166 6.03 2.89 13.72
CA ASP A 166 5.83 1.45 13.98
C ASP A 166 5.70 1.16 15.47
N ILE A 167 6.42 1.90 16.30
CA ILE A 167 6.37 1.77 17.77
C ILE A 167 4.96 2.12 18.23
N ILE A 168 4.43 3.26 17.76
CA ILE A 168 3.06 3.71 18.07
C ILE A 168 2.03 2.69 17.61
N TYR A 169 2.20 2.17 16.38
CA TYR A 169 1.30 1.17 15.82
C TYR A 169 1.28 -0.13 16.64
N GLU A 170 2.44 -0.63 17.06
CA GLU A 170 2.51 -1.84 17.88
C GLU A 170 1.98 -1.60 19.31
N PHE A 171 2.17 -0.40 19.87
CA PHE A 171 1.58 -0.05 21.16
C PHE A 171 0.05 0.00 21.10
N ALA A 172 -0.53 0.57 20.04
CA ALA A 172 -1.98 0.57 19.84
C ALA A 172 -2.59 -0.85 19.72
N ARG A 173 -1.78 -1.86 19.38
CA ARG A 173 -2.18 -3.27 19.34
C ARG A 173 -2.00 -4.02 20.67
N THR A 174 -1.40 -3.36 21.66
CA THR A 174 -1.07 -3.95 22.97
C THR A 174 -2.09 -3.49 24.00
N GLN A 175 -2.90 -4.42 24.52
CA GLN A 175 -4.03 -4.10 25.41
C GLN A 175 -3.72 -4.31 26.90
N GLN A 176 -2.55 -4.84 27.26
CA GLN A 176 -2.26 -5.34 28.60
C GLN A 176 -1.46 -4.36 29.49
N GLY A 177 -1.22 -3.11 29.07
CA GLY A 177 -0.40 -2.15 29.84
C GLY A 177 1.09 -2.52 29.92
N GLN A 178 1.51 -3.57 29.25
CA GLN A 178 2.90 -4.06 29.21
C GLN A 178 3.30 -4.48 27.80
N ALA A 179 4.55 -4.27 27.43
CA ALA A 179 5.10 -4.71 26.16
C ALA A 179 6.54 -5.19 26.31
N ASP A 180 6.90 -6.22 25.56
CA ASP A 180 8.29 -6.65 25.42
C ASP A 180 8.99 -5.77 24.40
N LEU A 181 10.11 -5.15 24.79
CA LEU A 181 10.89 -4.29 23.89
C LEU A 181 12.24 -4.95 23.58
N THR A 182 12.59 -4.98 22.32
CA THR A 182 13.97 -5.23 21.91
C THR A 182 14.60 -3.88 21.56
N VAL A 183 15.66 -3.51 22.27
CA VAL A 183 16.37 -2.26 22.05
C VAL A 183 17.81 -2.51 21.61
N LEU A 184 18.38 -1.54 20.93
CA LEU A 184 19.81 -1.46 20.67
C LEU A 184 20.42 -0.46 21.64
N ARG A 185 21.19 -0.95 22.61
CA ARG A 185 21.91 -0.18 23.65
C ARG A 185 23.40 -0.35 23.44
N ASP A 186 24.14 0.71 23.22
CA ASP A 186 25.60 0.68 22.95
C ASP A 186 26.00 -0.33 21.85
N GLY A 187 25.19 -0.40 20.79
CA GLY A 187 25.40 -1.32 19.67
C GLY A 187 25.03 -2.78 19.94
N LYS A 188 24.58 -3.14 21.14
CA LYS A 188 24.15 -4.49 21.52
C LYS A 188 22.62 -4.59 21.62
N ARG A 189 22.08 -5.72 21.19
CA ARG A 189 20.65 -6.00 21.39
C ARG A 189 20.40 -6.39 22.85
N VAL A 190 19.48 -5.69 23.48
CA VAL A 190 18.98 -5.93 24.83
C VAL A 190 17.50 -6.22 24.75
N GLN A 191 17.08 -7.30 25.40
CA GLN A 191 15.65 -7.62 25.57
C GLN A 191 15.19 -7.05 26.91
N LEU A 192 14.11 -6.29 26.87
CA LEU A 192 13.43 -5.78 28.05
C LEU A 192 12.04 -6.42 28.06
N ASP A 193 11.85 -7.35 29.01
CA ASP A 193 10.58 -8.09 29.11
C ASP A 193 9.61 -7.35 30.04
N ASN A 194 8.34 -7.35 29.69
CA ASN A 194 7.23 -6.77 30.48
C ASN A 194 7.47 -5.29 30.87
N VAL A 195 7.94 -4.47 29.94
CA VAL A 195 8.06 -3.02 30.18
C VAL A 195 6.65 -2.45 30.44
N VAL A 196 6.48 -1.82 31.60
CA VAL A 196 5.19 -1.30 32.07
C VAL A 196 4.95 0.08 31.46
N PHE A 197 3.73 0.30 30.98
CA PHE A 197 3.22 1.56 30.45
C PHE A 197 1.98 1.98 31.24
N ASP A 198 1.84 3.25 31.49
CA ASP A 198 0.55 3.79 31.90
C ASP A 198 -0.46 3.57 30.76
N THR A 199 -1.73 3.44 31.14
CA THR A 199 -2.80 3.22 30.16
C THR A 199 -3.91 4.23 30.33
N TYR A 200 -4.58 4.56 29.23
CA TYR A 200 -5.83 5.29 29.23
C TYR A 200 -6.87 4.53 28.40
N GLU A 201 -8.12 4.65 28.77
CA GLU A 201 -9.22 4.01 28.05
C GLU A 201 -9.76 4.96 26.98
N GLU A 202 -9.80 4.51 25.74
CA GLU A 202 -10.40 5.21 24.60
C GLU A 202 -11.32 4.25 23.84
N ASN A 203 -12.60 4.61 23.72
CA ASN A 203 -13.63 3.79 23.06
C ASN A 203 -13.71 2.33 23.54
N GLY A 204 -13.52 2.10 24.84
CA GLY A 204 -13.55 0.76 25.44
C GLY A 204 -12.28 -0.08 25.20
N VAL A 205 -11.20 0.54 24.70
CA VAL A 205 -9.91 -0.10 24.47
C VAL A 205 -8.84 0.59 25.28
N ASN A 206 -8.06 -0.18 26.05
CA ASN A 206 -6.90 0.35 26.76
C ASN A 206 -5.78 0.66 25.77
N GLN A 207 -5.33 1.91 25.75
CA GLN A 207 -4.19 2.40 24.98
C GLN A 207 -2.99 2.64 25.89
N LEU A 208 -1.78 2.33 25.41
CA LEU A 208 -0.55 2.63 26.13
C LEU A 208 -0.20 4.11 26.03
N VAL A 209 0.18 4.72 27.14
CA VAL A 209 0.71 6.09 27.17
C VAL A 209 2.19 6.05 26.78
N ILE A 210 2.56 6.85 25.78
CA ILE A 210 3.96 7.03 25.40
C ILE A 210 4.55 8.11 26.30
N ASP A 211 5.40 7.71 27.24
CA ASP A 211 5.97 8.55 28.31
C ASP A 211 7.42 8.98 28.03
N PHE A 212 7.85 8.88 26.76
CA PHE A 212 9.17 9.31 26.28
C PHE A 212 9.08 10.03 24.94
N LYS A 213 10.10 10.83 24.63
CA LYS A 213 10.31 11.44 23.33
C LYS A 213 11.39 10.72 22.55
N VAL A 214 11.27 10.70 21.24
CA VAL A 214 12.29 10.17 20.35
C VAL A 214 13.21 11.27 19.80
N LEU A 215 14.45 10.89 19.51
CA LEU A 215 15.44 11.81 18.96
C LEU A 215 15.06 12.23 17.53
N GLY A 216 15.10 13.53 17.27
CA GLY A 216 14.97 14.09 15.93
C GLY A 216 16.34 14.24 15.25
N GLU A 217 16.52 13.70 14.06
CA GLU A 217 17.77 13.77 13.30
C GLU A 217 17.68 14.76 12.15
N LYS A 218 18.77 15.51 11.90
CA LYS A 218 18.85 16.43 10.75
C LYS A 218 18.85 15.67 9.44
N LYS A 219 18.17 16.22 8.45
CA LYS A 219 18.07 15.62 7.13
C LYS A 219 19.37 15.71 6.35
N THR A 220 19.78 14.60 5.79
CA THR A 220 20.78 14.48 4.74
C THR A 220 20.18 13.68 3.58
N VAL A 221 20.76 13.73 2.40
CA VAL A 221 20.25 12.92 1.26
C VAL A 221 20.18 11.44 1.64
N GLY A 222 21.23 10.93 2.30
CA GLY A 222 21.28 9.53 2.73
C GLY A 222 20.22 9.18 3.78
N SER A 223 20.01 10.05 4.80
CA SER A 223 19.00 9.80 5.83
C SER A 223 17.58 9.88 5.27
N VAL A 224 17.30 10.78 4.33
CA VAL A 224 16.01 10.90 3.66
C VAL A 224 15.70 9.64 2.85
N LEU A 225 16.64 9.17 2.01
CA LEU A 225 16.43 7.95 1.21
C LEU A 225 16.27 6.70 2.10
N LYS A 226 17.07 6.60 3.16
CA LYS A 226 16.97 5.52 4.16
C LYS A 226 15.61 5.54 4.84
N GLU A 227 15.16 6.70 5.29
CA GLU A 227 13.89 6.85 5.98
C GLU A 227 12.69 6.56 5.05
N ALA A 228 12.70 7.07 3.82
CA ALA A 228 11.68 6.73 2.82
C ALA A 228 11.63 5.22 2.53
N GLY A 229 12.80 4.55 2.45
CA GLY A 229 12.89 3.10 2.33
C GLY A 229 12.31 2.37 3.54
N ASN A 230 12.63 2.83 4.76
CA ASN A 230 12.07 2.30 6.00
C ASN A 230 10.54 2.46 6.04
N TRP A 231 10.01 3.62 5.63
CA TRP A 231 8.57 3.86 5.52
C TRP A 231 7.90 2.92 4.51
N THR A 232 8.53 2.71 3.34
CA THR A 232 8.02 1.77 2.33
C THR A 232 7.93 0.36 2.90
N LEU A 233 8.96 -0.10 3.60
CA LEU A 233 8.99 -1.41 4.27
C LEU A 233 7.95 -1.50 5.39
N SER A 234 7.81 -0.44 6.20
CA SER A 234 6.82 -0.36 7.26
C SER A 234 5.39 -0.47 6.70
N LEU A 235 5.04 0.36 5.71
CA LEU A 235 3.72 0.32 5.07
C LEU A 235 3.46 -1.05 4.44
N GLY A 236 4.45 -1.63 3.73
CA GLY A 236 4.33 -2.97 3.18
C GLY A 236 4.07 -4.03 4.26
N ARG A 237 4.80 -3.96 5.38
CA ARG A 237 4.56 -4.82 6.55
C ARG A 237 3.14 -4.64 7.11
N MET A 238 2.67 -3.40 7.25
CA MET A 238 1.32 -3.11 7.76
C MET A 238 0.23 -3.72 6.87
N VAL A 239 0.39 -3.68 5.54
CA VAL A 239 -0.53 -4.33 4.60
C VAL A 239 -0.61 -5.84 4.88
N VAL A 240 0.55 -6.51 4.98
CA VAL A 240 0.60 -7.96 5.24
C VAL A 240 0.01 -8.30 6.61
N LEU A 241 0.32 -7.50 7.65
CA LEU A 241 -0.24 -7.70 8.99
C LEU A 241 -1.76 -7.49 9.01
N SER A 242 -2.28 -6.44 8.36
CA SER A 242 -3.72 -6.18 8.29
C SER A 242 -4.46 -7.31 7.59
N LEU A 243 -3.88 -7.87 6.52
CA LEU A 243 -4.45 -9.04 5.85
C LEU A 243 -4.43 -10.27 6.77
N THR A 244 -3.33 -10.51 7.48
CA THR A 244 -3.23 -11.61 8.44
C THR A 244 -4.25 -11.45 9.58
N ASP A 245 -4.40 -10.23 10.12
CA ASP A 245 -5.37 -9.94 11.19
C ASP A 245 -6.81 -10.12 10.71
N LEU A 246 -7.10 -9.78 9.45
CA LEU A 246 -8.40 -10.03 8.83
C LEU A 246 -8.68 -11.53 8.71
N ILE A 247 -7.72 -12.31 8.18
CA ILE A 247 -7.87 -13.76 7.99
C ILE A 247 -7.98 -14.49 9.35
N THR A 248 -7.26 -14.04 10.37
CA THR A 248 -7.31 -14.62 11.72
C THR A 248 -8.48 -14.12 12.57
N GLY A 249 -9.32 -13.22 12.05
CA GLY A 249 -10.47 -12.66 12.75
C GLY A 249 -10.13 -11.68 13.88
N ARG A 250 -8.89 -11.21 13.96
CA ARG A 250 -8.49 -10.16 14.92
C ARG A 250 -9.10 -8.81 14.59
N ILE A 251 -9.27 -8.55 13.30
CA ILE A 251 -9.97 -7.36 12.80
C ILE A 251 -11.27 -7.84 12.15
N ALA A 252 -12.37 -7.25 12.56
CA ALA A 252 -13.67 -7.56 11.97
C ALA A 252 -13.72 -7.06 10.51
N VAL A 253 -14.36 -7.83 9.64
CA VAL A 253 -14.52 -7.48 8.21
C VAL A 253 -15.21 -6.11 8.02
N ASN A 254 -16.03 -5.71 8.99
CA ASN A 254 -16.70 -4.40 9.02
C ASN A 254 -15.72 -3.22 9.14
N ASN A 255 -14.46 -3.44 9.49
CA ASN A 255 -13.42 -2.40 9.55
C ASN A 255 -12.74 -2.17 8.19
N LEU A 256 -13.05 -2.98 7.18
CA LEU A 256 -12.57 -2.73 5.84
C LEU A 256 -13.19 -1.45 5.28
N SER A 257 -12.35 -0.61 4.68
CA SER A 257 -12.78 0.54 3.91
C SER A 257 -12.90 0.17 2.44
N GLY A 258 -14.04 0.50 1.86
CA GLY A 258 -14.28 0.40 0.42
C GLY A 258 -13.94 1.70 -0.31
N PRO A 259 -14.35 1.81 -1.60
CA PRO A 259 -14.08 3.00 -2.41
C PRO A 259 -14.61 4.31 -1.80
N VAL A 260 -15.75 4.26 -1.11
CA VAL A 260 -16.36 5.45 -0.48
C VAL A 260 -15.52 5.90 0.72
N GLY A 261 -15.04 4.98 1.55
CA GLY A 261 -14.14 5.28 2.66
C GLY A 261 -12.81 5.88 2.19
N ILE A 262 -12.27 5.40 1.07
CA ILE A 262 -11.04 5.97 0.49
C ILE A 262 -11.27 7.41 -0.01
N VAL A 263 -12.40 7.69 -0.66
CA VAL A 263 -12.75 9.06 -1.08
C VAL A 263 -12.92 9.99 0.13
N SER A 264 -13.53 9.50 1.21
CA SER A 264 -13.63 10.25 2.47
C SER A 264 -12.25 10.54 3.08
N ALA A 265 -11.34 9.57 3.08
CA ALA A 265 -9.97 9.76 3.55
C ALA A 265 -9.19 10.77 2.67
N ILE A 266 -9.40 10.78 1.33
CA ILE A 266 -8.82 11.78 0.43
C ILE A 266 -9.36 13.17 0.74
N SER A 267 -10.66 13.28 1.02
CA SER A 267 -11.28 14.55 1.41
C SER A 267 -10.68 15.12 2.69
N GLU A 268 -10.56 14.28 3.71
CA GLU A 268 -9.95 14.63 4.99
C GLU A 268 -8.47 15.03 4.82
N ALA A 269 -7.68 14.20 4.14
CA ALA A 269 -6.27 14.49 3.88
C ALA A 269 -6.08 15.78 3.09
N SER A 270 -6.96 16.06 2.12
CA SER A 270 -6.93 17.32 1.35
C SER A 270 -7.21 18.54 2.23
N SER A 271 -8.07 18.42 3.23
CA SER A 271 -8.37 19.51 4.19
C SER A 271 -7.22 19.78 5.16
N LEU A 272 -6.42 18.75 5.49
CA LEU A 272 -5.24 18.84 6.37
C LEU A 272 -3.99 19.34 5.65
N GLY A 273 -4.02 19.41 4.32
CA GLY A 273 -2.96 20.00 3.49
C GLY A 273 -2.15 18.98 2.69
N LEU A 274 -1.23 19.51 1.90
CA LEU A 274 -0.46 18.74 0.91
C LEU A 274 0.34 17.57 1.52
N SER A 275 0.92 17.75 2.69
CA SER A 275 1.73 16.70 3.35
C SER A 275 0.88 15.48 3.69
N SER A 276 -0.35 15.70 4.20
CA SER A 276 -1.29 14.62 4.53
C SER A 276 -1.79 13.92 3.27
N LEU A 277 -2.06 14.67 2.21
CA LEU A 277 -2.47 14.12 0.92
C LEU A 277 -1.35 13.27 0.28
N LEU A 278 -0.09 13.73 0.36
CA LEU A 278 1.07 12.95 -0.11
C LEU A 278 1.25 11.67 0.72
N MET A 279 1.09 11.73 2.05
CA MET A 279 1.17 10.54 2.88
C MET A 279 0.09 9.53 2.52
N LEU A 280 -1.14 9.99 2.32
CA LEU A 280 -2.25 9.15 1.88
C LEU A 280 -2.00 8.58 0.47
N LEU A 281 -1.47 9.38 -0.46
CA LEU A 281 -1.07 8.92 -1.79
C LEU A 281 -0.02 7.80 -1.71
N ALA A 282 0.99 7.94 -0.84
CA ALA A 282 1.98 6.88 -0.62
C ALA A 282 1.30 5.59 -0.11
N LEU A 283 0.39 5.70 0.85
CA LEU A 283 -0.37 4.55 1.37
C LEU A 283 -1.22 3.89 0.28
N ILE A 284 -2.02 4.69 -0.46
CA ILE A 284 -2.88 4.20 -1.55
C ILE A 284 -2.07 3.59 -2.70
N THR A 285 -0.82 3.99 -2.88
CA THR A 285 0.05 3.48 -3.94
C THR A 285 0.77 2.20 -3.53
N ILE A 286 1.28 2.14 -2.29
CA ILE A 286 1.99 0.98 -1.76
C ILE A 286 1.04 -0.20 -1.54
N ASN A 287 -0.20 0.05 -1.11
CA ASN A 287 -1.19 -0.99 -0.90
C ASN A 287 -1.39 -1.88 -2.15
N PRO A 288 -1.84 -1.37 -3.31
CA PRO A 288 -1.97 -2.21 -4.51
C PRO A 288 -0.62 -2.74 -5.00
N GLY A 289 0.50 -2.02 -4.77
CA GLY A 289 1.83 -2.55 -5.05
C GLY A 289 2.10 -3.87 -4.31
N ILE A 290 1.71 -3.97 -3.04
CA ILE A 290 1.85 -5.22 -2.26
C ILE A 290 0.74 -6.21 -2.60
N PHE A 291 -0.54 -5.78 -2.65
CA PHE A 291 -1.67 -6.67 -2.91
C PHE A 291 -1.54 -7.39 -4.25
N ASN A 292 -1.10 -6.70 -5.30
CA ASN A 292 -0.91 -7.28 -6.61
C ASN A 292 0.28 -8.27 -6.68
N LEU A 293 1.15 -8.31 -5.68
CA LEU A 293 2.20 -9.35 -5.56
C LEU A 293 1.74 -10.56 -4.74
N LEU A 294 0.62 -10.47 -4.02
CA LEU A 294 0.10 -11.60 -3.25
C LEU A 294 -0.47 -12.69 -4.17
N PRO A 295 -0.39 -13.96 -3.77
CA PRO A 295 -0.90 -15.09 -4.57
C PRO A 295 -2.44 -15.15 -4.56
N ILE A 296 -3.09 -14.05 -4.94
CA ILE A 296 -4.54 -13.92 -4.99
C ILE A 296 -4.99 -14.00 -6.45
N PRO A 297 -5.91 -14.91 -6.80
CA PRO A 297 -6.48 -14.99 -8.14
C PRO A 297 -7.10 -13.65 -8.58
N ALA A 298 -7.08 -13.40 -9.89
CA ALA A 298 -7.50 -12.14 -10.53
C ALA A 298 -6.56 -10.93 -10.32
N LEU A 299 -5.49 -11.09 -9.54
CA LEU A 299 -4.41 -10.10 -9.41
C LEU A 299 -3.13 -10.62 -10.11
N ASP A 300 -2.17 -9.73 -10.35
CA ASP A 300 -0.89 -10.08 -10.99
C ASP A 300 -0.16 -11.19 -10.25
N GLY A 301 -0.21 -11.20 -8.91
CA GLY A 301 0.38 -12.23 -8.06
C GLY A 301 -0.23 -13.61 -8.27
N GLY A 302 -1.52 -13.70 -8.59
CA GLY A 302 -2.15 -14.95 -9.00
C GLY A 302 -1.54 -15.49 -10.30
N ARG A 303 -1.37 -14.62 -11.30
CA ARG A 303 -0.70 -14.95 -12.56
C ARG A 303 0.77 -15.32 -12.35
N LEU A 304 1.46 -14.58 -11.49
CA LEU A 304 2.84 -14.89 -11.10
C LEU A 304 2.99 -16.31 -10.56
N VAL A 305 2.05 -16.78 -9.73
CA VAL A 305 2.04 -18.16 -9.22
C VAL A 305 1.97 -19.17 -10.36
N PHE A 306 1.10 -18.96 -11.36
CA PHE A 306 1.02 -19.85 -12.53
C PHE A 306 2.32 -19.89 -13.31
N LEU A 307 2.97 -18.75 -13.52
CA LEU A 307 4.27 -18.65 -14.20
C LEU A 307 5.40 -19.32 -13.40
N ILE A 308 5.40 -19.23 -12.08
CA ILE A 308 6.36 -19.95 -11.22
C ILE A 308 6.13 -21.46 -11.32
N ILE A 309 4.89 -21.93 -11.27
CA ILE A 309 4.55 -23.36 -11.44
C ILE A 309 4.97 -23.86 -12.83
N GLU A 310 4.72 -23.06 -13.88
CA GLU A 310 5.17 -23.36 -15.25
C GLU A 310 6.71 -23.52 -15.30
N THR A 311 7.45 -22.60 -14.67
CA THR A 311 8.91 -22.64 -14.60
C THR A 311 9.41 -23.96 -13.97
N ILE A 312 8.78 -24.39 -12.87
CA ILE A 312 9.15 -25.61 -12.14
C ILE A 312 8.77 -26.87 -12.95
N ARG A 313 7.57 -26.89 -13.53
CA ARG A 313 7.06 -28.02 -14.29
C ARG A 313 7.60 -28.10 -15.72
N ARG A 314 8.15 -27.00 -16.22
CA ARG A 314 8.57 -26.84 -17.64
C ARG A 314 7.45 -27.10 -18.65
N LYS A 315 6.21 -26.92 -18.24
CA LYS A 315 5.01 -27.08 -19.08
C LYS A 315 3.98 -26.03 -18.62
N PRO A 316 3.33 -25.32 -19.56
CA PRO A 316 2.30 -24.34 -19.23
C PRO A 316 1.11 -25.01 -18.50
N ILE A 317 0.44 -24.23 -17.69
CA ILE A 317 -0.84 -24.63 -17.10
C ILE A 317 -1.90 -24.45 -18.18
N SER A 318 -2.88 -25.36 -18.20
CA SER A 318 -3.98 -25.24 -19.15
C SER A 318 -4.78 -23.95 -18.87
N GLN A 319 -4.96 -23.16 -19.93
CA GLN A 319 -5.67 -21.88 -19.90
C GLN A 319 -7.07 -21.98 -19.26
N LYS A 320 -7.76 -23.11 -19.43
CA LYS A 320 -9.07 -23.35 -18.81
C LYS A 320 -9.03 -23.24 -17.26
N TYR A 321 -7.97 -23.77 -16.64
CA TYR A 321 -7.82 -23.69 -15.17
C TYR A 321 -7.45 -22.28 -14.74
N GLU A 322 -6.58 -21.61 -15.49
CA GLU A 322 -6.20 -20.23 -15.21
C GLU A 322 -7.41 -19.28 -15.27
N ILE A 323 -8.21 -19.36 -16.34
CA ILE A 323 -9.43 -18.58 -16.50
C ILE A 323 -10.43 -18.88 -15.37
N ALA A 324 -10.66 -20.16 -15.06
CA ALA A 324 -11.63 -20.52 -14.02
C ALA A 324 -11.23 -20.01 -12.63
N ILE A 325 -9.94 -20.13 -12.27
CA ILE A 325 -9.42 -19.67 -10.98
C ILE A 325 -9.47 -18.14 -10.90
N ASN A 326 -9.07 -17.44 -11.97
CA ASN A 326 -9.12 -15.98 -12.03
C ASN A 326 -10.56 -15.46 -11.99
N ALA A 327 -11.50 -16.11 -12.69
CA ALA A 327 -12.93 -15.76 -12.64
C ALA A 327 -13.50 -15.91 -11.22
N ALA A 328 -13.18 -17.02 -10.52
CA ALA A 328 -13.59 -17.21 -9.14
C ALA A 328 -12.99 -16.13 -8.19
N GLY A 329 -11.71 -15.80 -8.36
CA GLY A 329 -11.06 -14.74 -7.61
C GLY A 329 -11.70 -13.37 -7.88
N PHE A 330 -12.00 -13.07 -9.13
CA PHE A 330 -12.65 -11.82 -9.53
C PHE A 330 -14.03 -11.67 -8.89
N ILE A 331 -14.86 -12.73 -8.91
CA ILE A 331 -16.18 -12.73 -8.26
C ILE A 331 -16.04 -12.49 -6.75
N LEU A 332 -15.06 -13.12 -6.10
CA LEU A 332 -14.79 -12.92 -4.68
C LEU A 332 -14.41 -11.45 -4.38
N LEU A 333 -13.50 -10.89 -5.18
CA LEU A 333 -13.04 -9.50 -5.00
C LEU A 333 -14.17 -8.49 -5.23
N ILE A 334 -15.01 -8.69 -6.25
CA ILE A 334 -16.21 -7.86 -6.49
C ILE A 334 -17.19 -7.99 -5.32
N GLY A 335 -17.44 -9.19 -4.82
CA GLY A 335 -18.28 -9.40 -3.65
C GLY A 335 -17.77 -8.65 -2.41
N LEU A 336 -16.45 -8.72 -2.15
CA LEU A 336 -15.81 -8.00 -1.06
C LEU A 336 -15.89 -6.48 -1.24
N MET A 337 -15.69 -5.99 -2.46
CA MET A 337 -15.82 -4.58 -2.78
C MET A 337 -17.24 -4.04 -2.55
N ILE A 338 -18.27 -4.79 -2.99
CA ILE A 338 -19.68 -4.45 -2.75
C ILE A 338 -19.97 -4.41 -1.26
N PHE A 339 -19.52 -5.43 -0.51
CA PHE A 339 -19.69 -5.49 0.94
C PHE A 339 -19.01 -4.30 1.63
N ALA A 340 -17.76 -3.99 1.30
CA ALA A 340 -17.04 -2.86 1.88
C ALA A 340 -17.71 -1.51 1.54
N THR A 341 -18.20 -1.35 0.30
CA THR A 341 -18.94 -0.13 -0.10
C THR A 341 -20.24 0.02 0.68
N PHE A 342 -21.00 -1.07 0.87
CA PHE A 342 -22.20 -1.04 1.69
C PHE A 342 -21.91 -0.67 3.13
N ASN A 343 -20.85 -1.24 3.69
CA ASN A 343 -20.38 -0.93 5.04
C ASN A 343 -19.93 0.54 5.20
N ASP A 344 -19.23 1.10 4.22
CA ASP A 344 -18.85 2.52 4.21
C ASP A 344 -20.10 3.42 4.24
N ILE A 345 -21.09 3.11 3.40
CA ILE A 345 -22.35 3.89 3.33
C ILE A 345 -23.10 3.82 4.66
N THR A 346 -23.16 2.64 5.29
CA THR A 346 -23.83 2.52 6.59
C THR A 346 -23.15 3.33 7.67
N LYS A 347 -21.81 3.40 7.70
CA LYS A 347 -21.04 4.23 8.63
C LYS A 347 -21.25 5.75 8.43
N LEU A 348 -21.64 6.18 7.23
CA LEU A 348 -21.93 7.60 6.95
C LEU A 348 -23.34 8.01 7.37
N ILE A 349 -24.26 7.06 7.54
CA ILE A 349 -25.68 7.29 7.85
C ILE A 349 -25.93 7.19 9.36
N VAL A 350 -25.15 6.37 10.08
CA VAL A 350 -25.20 6.18 11.52
C VAL A 350 -24.24 7.12 12.24
#